data_a7f9da194afc3d1e1afc4cf456ac3768
#
_entry.id   a7f9da194afc3d1e1afc4cf456ac3768
#
_cell.length_a   1.000
_cell.length_b   1.000
_cell.length_c   1.000
_cell.angle_alpha   90.00
_cell.angle_beta   90.00
_cell.angle_gamma   90.00
#
_symmetry.space_group_name_H-M   'P 1'
#
loop_
_entity.id
_entity.type
_entity.pdbx_description
1 polymer ?
#
loop_
_entity_poly.entity_id
_entity_poly.type
_entity_poly.pdbx_seq_one_letter_code
_entity_poly.pdbx_strand_id
1 'polypeptide(L)'
;MKQPLSGTGSGEPIYNAIVWQCRRTADRIDELVALGYSDLIKEKTGLIPDAYFSATKIAWILDHVDGARERAERGELLFGTVDSWLIYNLTKGEVHVTDYTNASRTMLFDIHKLCWDKELLALFRIPECILPKVKPSSCIYGYTESSVLGGEIPIAGIAGDQQAALFGQCCFEKGQVKNTYGTGCFLLMNTGREAIASKHGLLTTIAASTSDQVEYALEGSVFVAGAAIQWLRDGMRMIKKASETEKYANGAEDTGGVYLVPAFAGMGAPYWDPYARGTIVGITRGCQKEHFIRATLESIAYQSADVLHAMEEDVEVSIAGLKVDGGASANDFLMQFQSDILGARVYRPECIETTALGAAYLAGLACGYYKDRDEIKENWQLSTEFTHQMGEEHRRQLLKGWRRAVRCALVWADDEDRIIG
;
A
#
# COMPACT_ATOMS: atom_id res chain seq x y z
N MET A 1 -8.43 1.64 -2.35
CA MET A 1 -8.99 3.00 -2.56
C MET A 1 -10.33 2.86 -3.26
N LYS A 2 -11.38 3.55 -2.82
CA LYS A 2 -12.69 3.62 -3.46
C LYS A 2 -12.88 5.07 -3.94
N GLN A 3 -13.51 5.27 -5.08
CA GLN A 3 -13.54 6.58 -5.74
C GLN A 3 -14.99 6.92 -6.16
N PRO A 4 -15.76 7.58 -5.31
CA PRO A 4 -17.08 8.05 -5.67
C PRO A 4 -17.02 9.34 -6.51
N LEU A 5 -17.93 9.45 -7.45
CA LEU A 5 -18.33 10.70 -8.08
C LEU A 5 -19.77 10.98 -7.63
N SER A 6 -20.02 12.16 -7.08
CA SER A 6 -21.33 12.55 -6.56
C SER A 6 -21.79 13.91 -7.09
N GLY A 7 -23.09 14.13 -7.12
CA GLY A 7 -23.66 15.43 -7.47
C GLY A 7 -23.40 16.48 -6.38
N THR A 8 -23.03 17.70 -6.77
CA THR A 8 -22.71 18.81 -5.86
C THR A 8 -23.86 19.22 -4.93
N GLY A 9 -25.11 19.04 -5.36
CA GLY A 9 -26.29 19.45 -4.58
C GLY A 9 -26.91 18.35 -3.74
N SER A 10 -26.76 17.08 -4.14
CA SER A 10 -27.40 15.94 -3.45
C SER A 10 -26.42 15.10 -2.63
N GLY A 11 -25.13 15.15 -2.95
CA GLY A 11 -24.14 14.22 -2.40
C GLY A 11 -24.34 12.76 -2.86
N GLU A 12 -25.31 12.49 -3.73
CA GLU A 12 -25.61 11.14 -4.19
C GLU A 12 -24.57 10.66 -5.22
N PRO A 13 -23.99 9.45 -5.04
CA PRO A 13 -23.05 8.88 -6.00
C PRO A 13 -23.74 8.64 -7.35
N ILE A 14 -23.10 9.06 -8.44
CA ILE A 14 -23.61 8.78 -9.80
C ILE A 14 -23.24 7.37 -10.29
N TYR A 15 -22.30 6.71 -9.60
CA TYR A 15 -21.85 5.36 -9.89
C TYR A 15 -21.26 4.70 -8.64
N ASN A 16 -21.23 3.37 -8.61
CA ASN A 16 -20.59 2.62 -7.54
C ASN A 16 -19.08 2.95 -7.45
N ALA A 17 -18.58 3.10 -6.23
CA ALA A 17 -17.17 3.35 -5.99
C ALA A 17 -16.29 2.21 -6.56
N ILE A 18 -15.38 2.52 -7.49
CA ILE A 18 -14.48 1.54 -8.08
C ILE A 18 -13.33 1.27 -7.10
N VAL A 19 -13.11 -0.01 -6.78
CA VAL A 19 -12.05 -0.42 -5.85
C VAL A 19 -10.68 -0.45 -6.54
N TRP A 20 -9.60 -0.36 -5.76
CA TRP A 20 -8.23 -0.36 -6.25
C TRP A 20 -7.86 -1.62 -7.05
N GLN A 21 -8.40 -2.78 -6.69
CA GLN A 21 -8.16 -4.07 -7.36
C GLN A 21 -8.84 -4.20 -8.72
N CYS A 22 -9.75 -3.29 -9.07
CA CYS A 22 -10.50 -3.38 -10.31
C CYS A 22 -9.62 -3.03 -11.52
N ARG A 23 -9.52 -3.96 -12.47
CA ARG A 23 -8.67 -3.87 -13.67
C ARG A 23 -9.39 -3.36 -14.92
N ARG A 24 -10.65 -2.86 -14.81
CA ARG A 24 -11.47 -2.45 -15.98
C ARG A 24 -10.85 -1.35 -16.86
N THR A 25 -9.82 -0.68 -16.38
CA THR A 25 -9.12 0.38 -17.11
C THR A 25 -7.70 -0.03 -17.50
N ALA A 26 -7.36 -1.33 -17.47
CA ALA A 26 -6.04 -1.82 -17.83
C ALA A 26 -5.69 -1.48 -19.28
N ASP A 27 -6.62 -1.69 -20.23
CA ASP A 27 -6.41 -1.38 -21.65
C ASP A 27 -6.02 0.10 -21.86
N ARG A 28 -6.63 1.03 -21.08
CA ARG A 28 -6.27 2.45 -21.15
C ARG A 28 -4.85 2.71 -20.63
N ILE A 29 -4.41 1.95 -19.64
CA ILE A 29 -3.01 2.01 -19.17
C ILE A 29 -2.06 1.54 -20.26
N ASP A 30 -2.36 0.40 -20.91
CA ASP A 30 -1.53 -0.15 -21.98
C ASP A 30 -1.40 0.83 -23.15
N GLU A 31 -2.48 1.53 -23.53
CA GLU A 31 -2.44 2.62 -24.51
C GLU A 31 -1.50 3.75 -24.08
N LEU A 32 -1.57 4.22 -22.82
CA LEU A 32 -0.71 5.30 -22.31
C LEU A 32 0.76 4.91 -22.30
N VAL A 33 1.06 3.67 -21.93
CA VAL A 33 2.41 3.10 -21.97
C VAL A 33 2.92 3.05 -23.43
N ALA A 34 2.11 2.54 -24.35
CA ALA A 34 2.45 2.47 -25.77
C ALA A 34 2.68 3.84 -26.40
N LEU A 35 1.96 4.88 -25.93
CA LEU A 35 2.14 6.27 -26.35
C LEU A 35 3.33 6.99 -25.69
N GLY A 36 4.05 6.32 -24.77
CA GLY A 36 5.26 6.85 -24.12
C GLY A 36 5.03 7.80 -22.94
N TYR A 37 3.84 7.77 -22.30
CA TYR A 37 3.53 8.65 -21.17
C TYR A 37 4.05 8.14 -19.81
N SER A 38 4.72 6.99 -19.77
CA SER A 38 5.19 6.38 -18.52
C SER A 38 6.14 7.28 -17.73
N ASP A 39 7.13 7.89 -18.41
CA ASP A 39 8.11 8.75 -17.76
C ASP A 39 7.47 10.05 -17.24
N LEU A 40 6.59 10.66 -18.02
CA LEU A 40 5.85 11.86 -17.61
C LEU A 40 5.04 11.62 -16.33
N ILE A 41 4.31 10.48 -16.27
CA ILE A 41 3.51 10.11 -15.11
C ILE A 41 4.42 9.86 -13.92
N LYS A 42 5.49 9.08 -14.10
CA LYS A 42 6.44 8.75 -13.04
C LYS A 42 7.14 9.98 -12.48
N GLU A 43 7.62 10.87 -13.33
CA GLU A 43 8.33 12.10 -12.95
C GLU A 43 7.45 13.01 -12.09
N LYS A 44 6.19 13.23 -12.49
CA LYS A 44 5.31 14.16 -11.79
C LYS A 44 4.66 13.58 -10.54
N THR A 45 4.30 12.29 -10.59
CA THR A 45 3.48 11.67 -9.55
C THR A 45 4.21 10.69 -8.65
N GLY A 46 5.42 10.26 -9.04
CA GLY A 46 6.14 9.16 -8.38
C GLY A 46 5.53 7.78 -8.60
N LEU A 47 4.46 7.68 -9.39
CA LEU A 47 3.71 6.46 -9.64
C LEU A 47 4.07 5.86 -11.00
N ILE A 48 3.92 4.55 -11.13
CA ILE A 48 3.89 3.89 -12.43
C ILE A 48 2.48 3.99 -13.03
N PRO A 49 2.31 3.97 -14.37
CA PRO A 49 1.00 3.81 -14.97
C PRO A 49 0.40 2.47 -14.58
N ASP A 50 -0.67 2.49 -13.81
CA ASP A 50 -1.41 1.28 -13.43
C ASP A 50 -2.89 1.59 -13.14
N ALA A 51 -3.77 0.65 -13.50
CA ALA A 51 -5.20 0.73 -13.19
C ALA A 51 -5.52 0.72 -11.69
N TYR A 52 -4.54 0.53 -10.83
CA TYR A 52 -4.64 0.68 -9.38
C TYR A 52 -5.07 2.10 -8.97
N PHE A 53 -4.55 3.13 -9.64
CA PHE A 53 -4.72 4.53 -9.30
C PHE A 53 -6.01 5.15 -9.86
N SER A 54 -6.31 6.41 -9.50
CA SER A 54 -7.62 7.01 -9.68
C SER A 54 -7.91 7.51 -11.10
N ALA A 55 -6.92 8.09 -11.78
CA ALA A 55 -7.15 8.87 -13.00
C ALA A 55 -7.97 8.14 -14.07
N THR A 56 -7.56 6.92 -14.44
CA THR A 56 -8.26 6.13 -15.47
C THR A 56 -9.67 5.73 -15.03
N LYS A 57 -9.89 5.52 -13.73
CA LYS A 57 -11.22 5.18 -13.19
C LYS A 57 -12.18 6.35 -13.18
N ILE A 58 -11.67 7.56 -12.90
CA ILE A 58 -12.45 8.81 -13.02
C ILE A 58 -12.85 9.00 -14.49
N ALA A 59 -11.88 8.94 -15.40
CA ALA A 59 -12.14 9.06 -16.83
C ALA A 59 -13.17 8.03 -17.29
N TRP A 60 -13.05 6.78 -16.84
CA TRP A 60 -13.99 5.71 -17.17
C TRP A 60 -15.42 6.03 -16.72
N ILE A 61 -15.62 6.53 -15.49
CA ILE A 61 -16.97 6.89 -15.00
C ILE A 61 -17.54 8.05 -15.83
N LEU A 62 -16.71 9.07 -16.13
CA LEU A 62 -17.14 10.22 -16.93
C LEU A 62 -17.54 9.84 -18.36
N ASP A 63 -16.91 8.79 -18.92
CA ASP A 63 -17.18 8.32 -20.29
C ASP A 63 -18.30 7.29 -20.39
N HIS A 64 -18.67 6.59 -19.29
CA HIS A 64 -19.63 5.47 -19.30
C HIS A 64 -20.92 5.74 -18.54
N VAL A 65 -21.03 6.85 -17.83
CA VAL A 65 -22.27 7.26 -17.16
C VAL A 65 -22.89 8.39 -17.98
N ASP A 66 -24.12 8.20 -18.42
CA ASP A 66 -24.83 9.15 -19.29
C ASP A 66 -24.84 10.56 -18.71
N GLY A 67 -24.36 11.53 -19.51
CA GLY A 67 -24.31 12.94 -19.14
C GLY A 67 -23.32 13.30 -18.05
N ALA A 68 -22.49 12.36 -17.57
CA ALA A 68 -21.53 12.62 -16.48
C ALA A 68 -20.44 13.61 -16.89
N ARG A 69 -19.92 13.49 -18.11
CA ARG A 69 -18.86 14.38 -18.60
C ARG A 69 -19.33 15.82 -18.68
N GLU A 70 -20.46 16.07 -19.31
CA GLU A 70 -21.05 17.41 -19.43
C GLU A 70 -21.39 18.03 -18.08
N ARG A 71 -21.88 17.20 -17.14
CA ARG A 71 -22.13 17.63 -15.75
C ARG A 71 -20.85 17.98 -15.01
N ALA A 72 -19.76 17.18 -15.21
CA ALA A 72 -18.46 17.46 -14.65
C ALA A 72 -17.86 18.78 -15.17
N GLU A 73 -17.95 19.02 -16.48
CA GLU A 73 -17.48 20.26 -17.12
C GLU A 73 -18.23 21.51 -16.63
N ARG A 74 -19.51 21.35 -16.25
CA ARG A 74 -20.32 22.43 -15.63
C ARG A 74 -20.10 22.57 -14.12
N GLY A 75 -19.21 21.73 -13.50
CA GLY A 75 -18.98 21.74 -12.05
C GLY A 75 -20.13 21.18 -11.20
N GLU A 76 -21.00 20.35 -11.79
CA GLU A 76 -22.14 19.73 -11.11
C GLU A 76 -21.78 18.40 -10.43
N LEU A 77 -20.55 17.95 -10.58
CA LEU A 77 -20.04 16.73 -9.95
C LEU A 77 -18.83 17.04 -9.07
N LEU A 78 -18.62 16.22 -8.05
CA LEU A 78 -17.45 16.24 -7.20
C LEU A 78 -16.78 14.84 -7.21
N PHE A 79 -15.48 14.82 -7.37
CA PHE A 79 -14.68 13.63 -7.18
C PHE A 79 -14.12 13.57 -5.76
N GLY A 80 -14.04 12.38 -5.18
CA GLY A 80 -13.34 12.15 -3.92
C GLY A 80 -12.72 10.77 -3.83
N THR A 81 -11.63 10.68 -3.08
CA THR A 81 -11.18 9.45 -2.44
C THR A 81 -12.05 9.20 -1.20
N VAL A 82 -11.83 8.10 -0.48
CA VAL A 82 -12.70 7.73 0.66
C VAL A 82 -12.73 8.83 1.75
N ASP A 83 -11.59 9.46 1.98
CA ASP A 83 -11.45 10.58 2.92
C ASP A 83 -12.34 11.77 2.55
N SER A 84 -12.25 12.22 1.29
CA SER A 84 -13.10 13.30 0.79
C SER A 84 -14.59 12.97 0.91
N TRP A 85 -14.97 11.73 0.59
CA TRP A 85 -16.34 11.25 0.74
C TRP A 85 -16.80 11.27 2.20
N LEU A 86 -15.97 10.81 3.12
CA LEU A 86 -16.29 10.81 4.55
C LEU A 86 -16.48 12.23 5.07
N ILE A 87 -15.55 13.13 4.74
CA ILE A 87 -15.62 14.52 5.19
C ILE A 87 -16.86 15.23 4.63
N TYR A 88 -17.10 15.06 3.32
CA TYR A 88 -18.27 15.62 2.67
C TYR A 88 -19.58 15.21 3.38
N ASN A 89 -19.71 13.93 3.74
CA ASN A 89 -20.89 13.43 4.44
C ASN A 89 -20.92 13.88 5.92
N LEU A 90 -19.79 13.90 6.62
CA LEU A 90 -19.72 14.37 8.01
C LEU A 90 -20.03 15.86 8.15
N THR A 91 -19.74 16.64 7.11
CA THR A 91 -20.01 18.08 7.05
C THR A 91 -21.30 18.44 6.28
N LYS A 92 -22.12 17.44 5.92
CA LYS A 92 -23.32 17.60 5.07
C LYS A 92 -23.10 18.44 3.81
N GLY A 93 -21.97 18.24 3.15
CA GLY A 93 -21.65 18.83 1.86
C GLY A 93 -20.94 20.19 1.92
N GLU A 94 -20.62 20.69 3.11
CA GLU A 94 -19.95 21.99 3.24
C GLU A 94 -18.46 21.93 2.87
N VAL A 95 -17.79 20.78 3.10
CA VAL A 95 -16.35 20.66 2.92
C VAL A 95 -16.02 19.58 1.89
N HIS A 96 -15.36 20.01 0.80
CA HIS A 96 -14.80 19.13 -0.25
C HIS A 96 -13.29 19.27 -0.27
N VAL A 97 -12.60 18.34 0.39
CA VAL A 97 -11.15 18.40 0.66
C VAL A 97 -10.56 17.01 0.67
N THR A 98 -9.25 16.94 0.40
CA THR A 98 -8.39 15.76 0.59
C THR A 98 -7.04 16.21 1.15
N ASP A 99 -6.16 15.25 1.47
CA ASP A 99 -4.79 15.56 1.88
C ASP A 99 -3.76 15.21 0.79
N TYR A 100 -2.50 15.64 0.99
CA TYR A 100 -1.41 15.37 0.05
C TYR A 100 -1.21 13.87 -0.19
N THR A 101 -1.36 13.03 0.83
CA THR A 101 -1.11 11.60 0.71
C THR A 101 -2.17 10.91 -0.16
N ASN A 102 -3.45 11.25 0.00
CA ASN A 102 -4.52 10.72 -0.84
C ASN A 102 -4.46 11.31 -2.26
N ALA A 103 -4.19 12.62 -2.41
CA ALA A 103 -4.02 13.26 -3.71
C ALA A 103 -2.90 12.60 -4.51
N SER A 104 -1.76 12.29 -3.88
CA SER A 104 -0.62 11.63 -4.54
C SER A 104 -0.95 10.24 -5.12
N ARG A 105 -2.06 9.61 -4.69
CA ARG A 105 -2.49 8.28 -5.19
C ARG A 105 -3.40 8.35 -6.42
N THR A 106 -3.58 9.51 -7.01
CA THR A 106 -4.56 9.71 -8.09
C THR A 106 -4.00 9.60 -9.51
N MET A 107 -2.70 9.69 -9.72
CA MET A 107 -2.02 9.95 -11.00
C MET A 107 -2.40 11.31 -11.63
N LEU A 108 -2.89 12.26 -10.82
CA LEU A 108 -3.26 13.60 -11.27
C LEU A 108 -2.53 14.70 -10.51
N PHE A 109 -1.79 14.34 -9.46
CA PHE A 109 -1.19 15.27 -8.51
C PHE A 109 0.33 15.30 -8.68
N ASP A 110 0.88 16.51 -8.90
CA ASP A 110 2.33 16.73 -8.94
C ASP A 110 2.86 16.75 -7.49
N ILE A 111 3.62 15.71 -7.15
CA ILE A 111 4.15 15.53 -5.78
C ILE A 111 5.26 16.55 -5.44
N HIS A 112 5.85 17.20 -6.42
CA HIS A 112 6.90 18.20 -6.23
C HIS A 112 6.32 19.60 -6.06
N LYS A 113 5.27 19.95 -6.85
CA LYS A 113 4.58 21.24 -6.80
C LYS A 113 3.42 21.29 -5.82
N LEU A 114 3.00 20.14 -5.29
CA LEU A 114 1.87 19.98 -4.36
C LEU A 114 0.56 20.56 -4.92
N CYS A 115 0.27 20.28 -6.18
CA CYS A 115 -0.94 20.73 -6.86
C CYS A 115 -1.44 19.72 -7.89
N TRP A 116 -2.71 19.84 -8.26
CA TRP A 116 -3.26 19.12 -9.40
C TRP A 116 -2.51 19.55 -10.68
N ASP A 117 -1.98 18.57 -11.44
CA ASP A 117 -1.18 18.85 -12.63
C ASP A 117 -2.06 18.99 -13.86
N LYS A 118 -2.01 20.18 -14.52
CA LYS A 118 -2.85 20.50 -15.67
C LYS A 118 -2.59 19.63 -16.89
N GLU A 119 -1.37 19.17 -17.08
CA GLU A 119 -1.01 18.29 -18.20
C GLU A 119 -1.58 16.88 -17.98
N LEU A 120 -1.47 16.35 -16.75
CA LEU A 120 -2.11 15.09 -16.40
C LEU A 120 -3.64 15.19 -16.46
N LEU A 121 -4.24 16.26 -15.97
CA LEU A 121 -5.69 16.50 -16.11
C LEU A 121 -6.14 16.50 -17.57
N ALA A 122 -5.39 17.17 -18.44
CA ALA A 122 -5.66 17.18 -19.88
C ALA A 122 -5.49 15.79 -20.51
N LEU A 123 -4.43 15.04 -20.16
CA LEU A 123 -4.15 13.68 -20.64
C LEU A 123 -5.32 12.72 -20.35
N PHE A 124 -5.86 12.79 -19.13
CA PHE A 124 -6.98 11.97 -18.70
C PHE A 124 -8.36 12.60 -18.98
N ARG A 125 -8.39 13.83 -19.55
CA ARG A 125 -9.61 14.58 -19.83
C ARG A 125 -10.50 14.74 -18.59
N ILE A 126 -9.90 15.13 -17.47
CA ILE A 126 -10.59 15.33 -16.18
C ILE A 126 -10.69 16.83 -15.90
N PRO A 127 -11.91 17.39 -15.73
CA PRO A 127 -12.09 18.79 -15.36
C PRO A 127 -11.55 19.06 -13.94
N GLU A 128 -10.74 20.12 -13.80
CA GLU A 128 -10.17 20.49 -12.49
C GLU A 128 -11.25 20.87 -11.45
N CYS A 129 -12.39 21.42 -11.91
CA CYS A 129 -13.48 21.87 -11.04
C CYS A 129 -14.15 20.77 -10.21
N ILE A 130 -13.98 19.49 -10.58
CA ILE A 130 -14.53 18.36 -9.80
C ILE A 130 -13.61 17.90 -8.66
N LEU A 131 -12.36 18.40 -8.61
CA LEU A 131 -11.33 17.90 -7.69
C LEU A 131 -11.41 18.61 -6.33
N PRO A 132 -11.12 17.89 -5.21
CA PRO A 132 -11.11 18.48 -3.88
C PRO A 132 -9.94 19.44 -3.70
N LYS A 133 -10.08 20.38 -2.75
CA LYS A 133 -8.94 21.17 -2.28
C LYS A 133 -7.98 20.27 -1.53
N VAL A 134 -6.67 20.42 -1.77
CA VAL A 134 -5.63 19.61 -1.12
C VAL A 134 -5.01 20.39 0.03
N LYS A 135 -4.81 19.73 1.17
CA LYS A 135 -4.26 20.32 2.40
C LYS A 135 -3.23 19.36 3.04
N PRO A 136 -2.41 19.82 4.01
CA PRO A 136 -1.59 18.95 4.84
C PRO A 136 -2.40 17.89 5.57
N SER A 137 -1.80 16.75 5.90
CA SER A 137 -2.47 15.63 6.59
C SER A 137 -2.96 15.96 8.00
N SER A 138 -2.32 16.93 8.66
CA SER A 138 -2.65 17.43 10.01
C SER A 138 -3.02 18.91 9.94
N CYS A 139 -4.29 19.22 9.86
CA CYS A 139 -4.84 20.57 9.94
C CYS A 139 -6.35 20.50 10.22
N ILE A 140 -6.96 21.58 10.68
CA ILE A 140 -8.43 21.65 10.79
C ILE A 140 -9.01 21.79 9.38
N TYR A 141 -9.74 20.76 8.92
CA TYR A 141 -10.40 20.74 7.63
C TYR A 141 -11.81 21.35 7.67
N GLY A 142 -12.51 21.16 8.78
CA GLY A 142 -13.85 21.58 9.08
C GLY A 142 -14.36 20.92 10.36
N TYR A 143 -15.65 21.03 10.59
CA TYR A 143 -16.31 20.43 11.75
C TYR A 143 -17.45 19.53 11.30
N THR A 144 -17.71 18.48 12.06
CA THR A 144 -18.87 17.63 11.80
C THR A 144 -20.15 18.42 12.03
N GLU A 145 -21.15 18.16 11.20
CA GLU A 145 -22.46 18.73 11.45
C GLU A 145 -23.11 18.06 12.67
N SER A 146 -23.69 18.88 13.57
CA SER A 146 -24.13 18.41 14.89
C SER A 146 -25.14 17.25 14.85
N SER A 147 -25.99 17.17 13.81
CA SER A 147 -26.97 16.08 13.68
C SER A 147 -26.36 14.74 13.29
N VAL A 148 -25.09 14.72 12.85
CA VAL A 148 -24.40 13.47 12.44
C VAL A 148 -23.80 12.75 13.64
N LEU A 149 -23.09 13.47 14.52
CA LEU A 149 -22.37 12.90 15.66
C LEU A 149 -22.79 13.49 17.02
N GLY A 150 -23.86 14.27 17.06
CA GLY A 150 -24.35 14.88 18.30
C GLY A 150 -23.61 16.12 18.77
N GLY A 151 -22.69 16.66 17.95
CA GLY A 151 -21.91 17.86 18.25
C GLY A 151 -20.98 18.23 17.10
N GLU A 152 -20.44 19.44 17.15
CA GLU A 152 -19.42 19.93 16.23
C GLU A 152 -18.05 19.43 16.66
N ILE A 153 -17.55 18.37 16.02
CA ILE A 153 -16.24 17.78 16.29
C ILE A 153 -15.28 18.18 15.17
N PRO A 154 -14.06 18.71 15.48
CA PRO A 154 -13.10 19.07 14.45
C PRO A 154 -12.63 17.82 13.68
N ILE A 155 -12.64 17.90 12.36
CA ILE A 155 -12.01 16.92 11.46
C ILE A 155 -10.60 17.44 11.20
N ALA A 156 -9.59 16.77 11.77
CA ALA A 156 -8.26 17.37 11.90
C ALA A 156 -7.08 16.49 11.46
N GLY A 157 -7.35 15.22 11.11
CA GLY A 157 -6.33 14.28 10.61
C GLY A 157 -6.86 13.49 9.44
N ILE A 158 -6.16 13.56 8.29
CA ILE A 158 -6.44 12.78 7.09
C ILE A 158 -5.13 12.22 6.57
N ALA A 159 -5.10 10.93 6.23
CA ALA A 159 -4.00 10.34 5.48
C ALA A 159 -4.46 9.11 4.72
N GLY A 160 -3.78 8.77 3.64
CA GLY A 160 -3.87 7.43 3.04
C GLY A 160 -3.49 6.37 4.08
N ASP A 161 -4.12 5.20 4.01
CA ASP A 161 -3.96 4.14 5.01
C ASP A 161 -2.49 3.77 5.28
N GLN A 162 -1.68 3.67 4.22
CA GLN A 162 -0.28 3.29 4.34
C GLN A 162 0.59 4.41 4.92
N GLN A 163 0.30 5.67 4.57
CA GLN A 163 0.96 6.84 5.12
C GLN A 163 0.54 7.08 6.57
N ALA A 164 -0.72 6.83 6.90
CA ALA A 164 -1.19 6.84 8.29
C ALA A 164 -0.46 5.79 9.13
N ALA A 165 -0.30 4.55 8.60
CA ALA A 165 0.46 3.50 9.29
C ALA A 165 1.94 3.87 9.49
N LEU A 166 2.59 4.48 8.48
CA LEU A 166 3.97 4.96 8.61
C LEU A 166 4.08 6.00 9.74
N PHE A 167 3.12 6.93 9.80
CA PHE A 167 3.05 7.95 10.85
C PHE A 167 2.77 7.34 12.24
N GLY A 168 1.80 6.40 12.31
CA GLY A 168 1.46 5.69 13.54
C GLY A 168 2.57 4.80 14.07
N GLN A 169 3.44 4.31 13.20
CA GLN A 169 4.68 3.61 13.56
C GLN A 169 5.81 4.58 13.96
N CYS A 170 5.58 5.88 13.98
CA CYS A 170 6.60 6.89 14.27
C CYS A 170 7.85 6.73 13.40
N CYS A 171 7.68 6.44 12.11
CA CYS A 171 8.78 6.38 11.14
C CYS A 171 9.05 7.78 10.58
N PHE A 172 9.61 8.66 11.40
CA PHE A 172 9.80 10.09 11.10
C PHE A 172 11.18 10.44 10.56
N GLU A 173 12.09 9.47 10.50
CA GLU A 173 13.47 9.70 10.05
C GLU A 173 13.77 8.93 8.77
N LYS A 174 14.67 9.48 7.93
CA LYS A 174 15.12 8.84 6.68
C LYS A 174 15.67 7.43 6.98
N GLY A 175 15.22 6.44 6.22
CA GLY A 175 15.60 5.03 6.35
C GLY A 175 14.74 4.25 7.34
N GLN A 176 13.88 4.90 8.13
CA GLN A 176 12.91 4.16 8.95
C GLN A 176 11.80 3.59 8.06
N VAL A 177 11.49 2.31 8.31
CA VAL A 177 10.60 1.53 7.46
C VAL A 177 9.57 0.76 8.27
N LYS A 178 8.37 0.67 7.72
CA LYS A 178 7.31 -0.19 8.26
C LYS A 178 6.82 -1.19 7.22
N ASN A 179 6.25 -2.30 7.68
CA ASN A 179 5.50 -3.24 6.87
C ASN A 179 4.15 -3.58 7.53
N THR A 180 3.06 -3.33 6.83
CA THR A 180 1.72 -3.72 7.26
C THR A 180 1.37 -5.07 6.64
N TYR A 181 1.23 -6.10 7.47
CA TYR A 181 0.90 -7.48 7.08
C TYR A 181 -0.62 -7.69 7.10
N GLY A 182 -1.26 -7.40 5.98
CA GLY A 182 -2.69 -7.61 5.72
C GLY A 182 -2.96 -8.73 4.73
N THR A 183 -3.93 -8.54 3.84
CA THR A 183 -4.19 -9.41 2.67
C THR A 183 -2.94 -9.50 1.78
N GLY A 184 -2.28 -8.36 1.57
CA GLY A 184 -0.93 -8.22 1.04
C GLY A 184 0.00 -7.65 2.09
N CYS A 185 1.26 -7.34 1.71
CA CYS A 185 2.16 -6.52 2.51
C CYS A 185 2.39 -5.19 1.84
N PHE A 186 2.35 -4.12 2.63
CA PHE A 186 2.60 -2.77 2.16
C PHE A 186 3.74 -2.16 2.98
N LEU A 187 4.87 -1.97 2.30
CA LEU A 187 6.10 -1.49 2.88
C LEU A 187 6.30 -0.03 2.51
N LEU A 188 6.56 0.81 3.49
CA LEU A 188 6.91 2.21 3.28
C LEU A 188 8.18 2.54 4.04
N MET A 189 9.14 3.16 3.34
CA MET A 189 10.37 3.71 3.93
C MET A 189 10.38 5.22 3.79
N ASN A 190 10.53 5.93 4.90
CA ASN A 190 10.69 7.39 4.90
C ASN A 190 12.02 7.75 4.20
N THR A 191 11.97 8.64 3.20
CA THR A 191 13.13 9.15 2.46
C THR A 191 13.52 10.59 2.83
N GLY A 192 12.84 11.14 3.85
CA GLY A 192 13.00 12.53 4.26
C GLY A 192 12.41 13.49 3.22
N ARG A 193 13.11 14.58 2.94
CA ARG A 193 12.65 15.62 2.01
C ARG A 193 12.99 15.34 0.54
N GLU A 194 13.50 14.19 0.24
CA GLU A 194 13.93 13.80 -1.10
C GLU A 194 12.93 12.83 -1.74
N ALA A 195 12.33 13.24 -2.86
CA ALA A 195 11.51 12.38 -3.68
C ALA A 195 12.43 11.48 -4.53
N ILE A 196 12.76 10.30 -4.02
CA ILE A 196 13.66 9.36 -4.69
C ILE A 196 12.91 8.66 -5.83
N ALA A 197 13.40 8.80 -7.05
CA ALA A 197 12.91 8.04 -8.20
C ALA A 197 13.50 6.64 -8.18
N SER A 198 12.70 5.64 -7.81
CA SER A 198 13.15 4.25 -7.73
C SER A 198 13.66 3.72 -9.07
N LYS A 199 14.79 2.99 -9.02
CA LYS A 199 15.35 2.22 -10.15
C LYS A 199 14.93 0.74 -10.09
N HIS A 200 14.32 0.33 -8.96
CA HIS A 200 13.97 -1.06 -8.66
C HIS A 200 12.45 -1.30 -8.64
N GLY A 201 11.67 -0.45 -9.34
CA GLY A 201 10.23 -0.66 -9.49
C GLY A 201 9.39 -0.29 -8.25
N LEU A 202 9.93 0.51 -7.32
CA LEU A 202 9.16 1.02 -6.19
C LEU A 202 8.42 2.31 -6.58
N LEU A 203 7.39 2.65 -5.80
CA LEU A 203 6.65 3.90 -5.98
C LEU A 203 7.24 4.97 -5.06
N THR A 204 7.22 6.22 -5.52
CA THR A 204 7.48 7.37 -4.67
C THR A 204 6.16 8.01 -4.27
N THR A 205 5.97 8.27 -2.99
CA THR A 205 4.74 8.86 -2.46
C THR A 205 5.06 9.94 -1.42
N ILE A 206 4.07 10.79 -1.12
CA ILE A 206 4.20 11.77 -0.04
C ILE A 206 3.88 11.07 1.28
N ALA A 207 4.73 11.23 2.29
CA ALA A 207 4.46 10.81 3.66
C ALA A 207 3.47 11.77 4.33
N ALA A 208 2.76 11.30 5.38
CA ALA A 208 1.82 12.15 6.11
C ALA A 208 2.52 13.37 6.69
N SER A 209 2.01 14.56 6.40
CA SER A 209 2.66 15.84 6.71
C SER A 209 1.84 16.70 7.67
N THR A 210 2.55 17.50 8.46
CA THR A 210 1.95 18.47 9.39
C THR A 210 2.01 19.91 8.85
N SER A 211 2.58 20.10 7.66
CA SER A 211 2.74 21.39 6.98
C SER A 211 2.90 21.21 5.48
N ASP A 212 3.07 22.30 4.74
CA ASP A 212 3.39 22.29 3.30
C ASP A 212 4.84 21.85 3.01
N GLN A 213 5.68 21.68 4.05
CA GLN A 213 6.97 21.04 3.91
C GLN A 213 6.80 19.53 4.04
N VAL A 214 6.59 18.88 2.92
CA VAL A 214 6.35 17.45 2.87
C VAL A 214 7.62 16.61 3.00
N GLU A 215 7.46 15.42 3.51
CA GLU A 215 8.44 14.34 3.43
C GLU A 215 7.92 13.30 2.44
N TYR A 216 8.83 12.50 1.92
CA TYR A 216 8.50 11.47 0.94
C TYR A 216 8.76 10.08 1.50
N ALA A 217 8.20 9.08 0.84
CA ALA A 217 8.47 7.69 1.15
C ALA A 217 8.57 6.87 -0.15
N LEU A 218 9.43 5.84 -0.14
CA LEU A 218 9.35 4.75 -1.10
C LEU A 218 8.32 3.74 -0.63
N GLU A 219 7.53 3.23 -1.57
CA GLU A 219 6.50 2.23 -1.32
C GLU A 219 6.72 1.01 -2.22
N GLY A 220 6.65 -0.17 -1.61
CA GLY A 220 6.57 -1.44 -2.31
C GLY A 220 5.39 -2.26 -1.80
N SER A 221 4.71 -2.93 -2.74
CA SER A 221 3.51 -3.71 -2.46
C SER A 221 3.71 -5.16 -2.81
N VAL A 222 3.47 -6.05 -1.85
CA VAL A 222 3.35 -7.50 -2.03
C VAL A 222 1.86 -7.81 -2.09
N PHE A 223 1.35 -8.28 -3.23
CA PHE A 223 -0.09 -8.43 -3.44
C PHE A 223 -0.70 -9.58 -2.66
N VAL A 224 0.08 -10.63 -2.38
CA VAL A 224 -0.41 -11.85 -1.75
C VAL A 224 0.43 -12.20 -0.53
N ALA A 225 -0.08 -11.93 0.65
CA ALA A 225 0.48 -12.29 1.94
C ALA A 225 -0.54 -13.07 2.78
N GLY A 226 -1.36 -12.41 3.60
CA GLY A 226 -2.45 -13.06 4.31
C GLY A 226 -3.46 -13.78 3.41
N ALA A 227 -3.58 -13.35 2.15
CA ALA A 227 -4.37 -14.05 1.14
C ALA A 227 -3.85 -15.47 0.86
N ALA A 228 -2.53 -15.72 0.95
CA ALA A 228 -1.99 -17.08 0.83
C ALA A 228 -2.40 -17.97 2.00
N ILE A 229 -2.49 -17.40 3.20
CA ILE A 229 -2.98 -18.13 4.39
C ILE A 229 -4.49 -18.43 4.25
N GLN A 230 -5.27 -17.46 3.73
CA GLN A 230 -6.69 -17.69 3.42
C GLN A 230 -6.85 -18.80 2.38
N TRP A 231 -6.01 -18.81 1.34
CA TRP A 231 -6.02 -19.88 0.35
C TRP A 231 -5.68 -21.25 0.95
N LEU A 232 -4.71 -21.37 1.87
CA LEU A 232 -4.46 -22.61 2.61
C LEU A 232 -5.68 -23.08 3.40
N ARG A 233 -6.46 -22.15 3.98
CA ARG A 233 -7.65 -22.44 4.76
C ARG A 233 -8.85 -22.81 3.88
N ASP A 234 -9.19 -21.95 2.92
CA ASP A 234 -10.45 -21.98 2.21
C ASP A 234 -10.35 -22.79 0.90
N GLY A 235 -9.24 -22.64 0.16
CA GLY A 235 -8.96 -23.33 -1.08
C GLY A 235 -8.41 -24.74 -0.87
N MET A 236 -7.28 -24.84 -0.17
CA MET A 236 -6.57 -26.12 0.03
C MET A 236 -7.09 -26.90 1.24
N ARG A 237 -7.81 -26.26 2.16
CA ARG A 237 -8.34 -26.88 3.39
C ARG A 237 -7.29 -27.58 4.25
N MET A 238 -6.06 -27.08 4.21
CA MET A 238 -4.94 -27.61 5.00
C MET A 238 -4.99 -27.17 6.47
N ILE A 239 -5.65 -26.07 6.76
CA ILE A 239 -5.84 -25.51 8.12
C ILE A 239 -7.30 -25.11 8.30
N LYS A 240 -7.75 -25.01 9.55
CA LYS A 240 -9.09 -24.52 9.91
C LYS A 240 -9.08 -23.04 10.29
N LYS A 241 -7.99 -22.56 10.89
CA LYS A 241 -7.80 -21.19 11.33
C LYS A 241 -6.40 -20.71 10.94
N ALA A 242 -6.26 -19.43 10.65
CA ALA A 242 -4.97 -18.84 10.31
C ALA A 242 -3.92 -19.01 11.42
N SER A 243 -4.34 -18.96 12.70
CA SER A 243 -3.46 -19.15 13.86
C SER A 243 -2.83 -20.55 13.94
N GLU A 244 -3.37 -21.56 13.24
CA GLU A 244 -2.77 -22.90 13.23
C GLU A 244 -1.48 -22.96 12.41
N THR A 245 -1.26 -21.99 11.52
CA THR A 245 -0.05 -21.96 10.65
C THR A 245 1.23 -21.92 11.46
N GLU A 246 1.26 -21.14 12.53
CA GLU A 246 2.42 -21.05 13.42
C GLU A 246 2.76 -22.38 14.06
N LYS A 247 1.76 -23.11 14.57
CA LYS A 247 1.95 -24.44 15.16
C LYS A 247 2.56 -25.42 14.15
N TYR A 248 2.03 -25.44 12.91
CA TYR A 248 2.53 -26.34 11.87
C TYR A 248 3.94 -25.96 11.42
N ALA A 249 4.22 -24.66 11.28
CA ALA A 249 5.53 -24.17 10.88
C ALA A 249 6.62 -24.49 11.92
N ASN A 250 6.30 -24.30 13.21
CA ASN A 250 7.19 -24.66 14.32
C ASN A 250 7.36 -26.19 14.50
N GLY A 251 6.40 -26.99 14.03
CA GLY A 251 6.47 -28.45 14.06
C GLY A 251 7.30 -29.07 12.96
N ALA A 252 7.64 -28.33 11.92
CA ALA A 252 8.53 -28.75 10.83
C ALA A 252 9.95 -28.17 11.07
N GLU A 253 10.99 -28.99 10.86
CA GLU A 253 12.37 -28.55 11.01
C GLU A 253 12.73 -27.51 9.93
N ASP A 254 12.28 -27.75 8.69
CA ASP A 254 12.43 -26.86 7.53
C ASP A 254 11.23 -27.03 6.56
N THR A 255 11.33 -26.51 5.35
CA THR A 255 10.31 -26.68 4.30
C THR A 255 10.45 -27.97 3.50
N GLY A 256 11.38 -28.86 3.82
CA GLY A 256 11.72 -30.01 2.98
C GLY A 256 12.21 -29.64 1.59
N GLY A 257 12.74 -28.42 1.43
CA GLY A 257 13.17 -27.84 0.16
C GLY A 257 12.04 -27.24 -0.69
N VAL A 258 10.80 -27.19 -0.18
CA VAL A 258 9.65 -26.58 -0.86
C VAL A 258 9.74 -25.07 -0.78
N TYR A 259 9.52 -24.39 -1.92
CA TYR A 259 9.26 -22.97 -2.03
C TYR A 259 7.90 -22.74 -2.69
N LEU A 260 7.12 -21.84 -2.13
CA LEU A 260 5.85 -21.40 -2.68
C LEU A 260 5.95 -19.93 -3.09
N VAL A 261 5.68 -19.62 -4.35
CA VAL A 261 5.57 -18.25 -4.87
C VAL A 261 4.09 -17.94 -5.05
N PRO A 262 3.46 -17.12 -4.20
CA PRO A 262 2.01 -16.94 -4.21
C PRO A 262 1.56 -15.87 -5.22
N ALA A 263 1.96 -15.97 -6.46
CA ALA A 263 1.61 -15.05 -7.54
C ALA A 263 0.19 -15.27 -8.07
N PHE A 264 -0.84 -15.33 -7.19
CA PHE A 264 -2.22 -15.67 -7.58
C PHE A 264 -2.87 -14.63 -8.50
N ALA A 265 -2.43 -13.38 -8.42
CA ALA A 265 -2.88 -12.26 -9.24
C ALA A 265 -1.70 -11.51 -9.87
N GLY A 266 -0.66 -12.25 -10.26
CA GLY A 266 0.61 -11.66 -10.65
C GLY A 266 1.50 -11.33 -9.46
N MET A 267 2.65 -10.71 -9.74
CA MET A 267 3.61 -10.25 -8.74
C MET A 267 3.67 -8.71 -8.73
N GLY A 268 3.71 -8.14 -7.52
CA GLY A 268 3.93 -6.71 -7.29
C GLY A 268 5.42 -6.34 -7.33
N ALA A 269 5.78 -5.28 -6.60
CA ALA A 269 7.17 -4.84 -6.50
C ALA A 269 8.09 -5.95 -5.95
N PRO A 270 9.33 -6.03 -6.41
CA PRO A 270 9.96 -5.24 -7.47
C PRO A 270 9.72 -5.79 -8.90
N TYR A 271 8.98 -6.88 -9.06
CA TYR A 271 8.87 -7.68 -10.30
C TYR A 271 7.87 -7.11 -11.32
N TRP A 272 6.72 -6.62 -10.85
CA TRP A 272 5.64 -6.04 -11.66
C TRP A 272 5.21 -6.93 -12.85
N ASP A 273 5.02 -8.22 -12.58
CA ASP A 273 4.57 -9.18 -13.59
C ASP A 273 3.10 -9.57 -13.34
N PRO A 274 2.13 -9.09 -14.15
CA PRO A 274 0.72 -9.42 -14.01
C PRO A 274 0.37 -10.84 -14.50
N TYR A 275 1.27 -11.46 -15.25
CA TYR A 275 1.06 -12.78 -15.87
C TYR A 275 1.64 -13.93 -15.02
N ALA A 276 2.57 -13.66 -14.11
CA ALA A 276 3.07 -14.64 -13.17
C ALA A 276 1.92 -15.34 -12.44
N ARG A 277 2.06 -16.64 -12.18
CA ARG A 277 1.05 -17.44 -11.46
C ARG A 277 1.67 -18.16 -10.28
N GLY A 278 0.79 -18.51 -9.31
CA GLY A 278 1.18 -19.25 -8.12
C GLY A 278 1.95 -20.51 -8.48
N THR A 279 3.17 -20.66 -7.95
CA THR A 279 4.08 -21.74 -8.30
C THR A 279 4.66 -22.40 -7.05
N ILE A 280 4.71 -23.72 -7.03
CA ILE A 280 5.34 -24.49 -5.95
C ILE A 280 6.43 -25.34 -6.57
N VAL A 281 7.64 -25.21 -6.04
CA VAL A 281 8.84 -25.96 -6.50
C VAL A 281 9.51 -26.71 -5.34
N GLY A 282 10.37 -27.66 -5.67
CA GLY A 282 11.14 -28.41 -4.66
C GLY A 282 10.41 -29.59 -4.02
N ILE A 283 9.26 -29.97 -4.53
CA ILE A 283 8.44 -31.07 -4.00
C ILE A 283 9.17 -32.41 -4.20
N THR A 284 9.28 -33.17 -3.12
CA THR A 284 9.77 -34.56 -3.12
C THR A 284 8.70 -35.48 -2.51
N ARG A 285 8.91 -36.80 -2.60
CA ARG A 285 8.01 -37.78 -1.98
C ARG A 285 7.92 -37.65 -0.45
N GLY A 286 8.93 -37.03 0.20
CA GLY A 286 8.97 -36.82 1.64
C GLY A 286 8.18 -35.60 2.11
N CYS A 287 7.69 -34.76 1.18
CA CYS A 287 6.97 -33.55 1.55
C CYS A 287 5.62 -33.87 2.23
N GLN A 288 5.37 -33.17 3.32
CA GLN A 288 4.16 -33.29 4.13
C GLN A 288 3.43 -31.94 4.18
N LYS A 289 2.23 -31.92 4.70
CA LYS A 289 1.37 -30.75 4.83
C LYS A 289 2.07 -29.57 5.54
N GLU A 290 2.84 -29.87 6.59
CA GLU A 290 3.59 -28.93 7.41
C GLU A 290 4.60 -28.15 6.57
N HIS A 291 5.27 -28.80 5.65
CA HIS A 291 6.25 -28.16 4.74
C HIS A 291 5.57 -27.11 3.84
N PHE A 292 4.38 -27.40 3.31
CA PHE A 292 3.62 -26.44 2.50
C PHE A 292 3.14 -25.25 3.30
N ILE A 293 2.65 -25.49 4.54
CA ILE A 293 2.18 -24.41 5.43
C ILE A 293 3.36 -23.51 5.81
N ARG A 294 4.51 -24.10 6.18
CA ARG A 294 5.72 -23.37 6.51
C ARG A 294 6.23 -22.58 5.29
N ALA A 295 6.35 -23.20 4.12
CA ALA A 295 6.78 -22.55 2.89
C ALA A 295 5.86 -21.35 2.51
N THR A 296 4.57 -21.44 2.84
CA THR A 296 3.63 -20.32 2.63
C THR A 296 3.93 -19.16 3.57
N LEU A 297 4.20 -19.40 4.86
CA LEU A 297 4.62 -18.33 5.78
C LEU A 297 5.96 -17.73 5.37
N GLU A 298 6.94 -18.58 5.06
CA GLU A 298 8.26 -18.12 4.61
C GLU A 298 8.19 -17.28 3.33
N SER A 299 7.26 -17.60 2.41
CA SER A 299 7.07 -16.84 1.17
C SER A 299 6.68 -15.37 1.41
N ILE A 300 5.95 -15.10 2.48
CA ILE A 300 5.57 -13.72 2.87
C ILE A 300 6.82 -12.93 3.28
N ALA A 301 7.69 -13.56 4.06
CA ALA A 301 8.93 -12.94 4.51
C ALA A 301 9.92 -12.75 3.35
N TYR A 302 10.05 -13.70 2.44
CA TYR A 302 10.89 -13.56 1.26
C TYR A 302 10.47 -12.42 0.35
N GLN A 303 9.17 -12.32 0.03
CA GLN A 303 8.65 -11.22 -0.79
C GLN A 303 8.89 -9.85 -0.13
N SER A 304 8.68 -9.77 1.19
CA SER A 304 8.98 -8.56 1.96
C SER A 304 10.46 -8.21 1.93
N ALA A 305 11.35 -9.20 2.02
CA ALA A 305 12.80 -9.00 1.93
C ALA A 305 13.21 -8.49 0.54
N ASP A 306 12.61 -9.00 -0.55
CA ASP A 306 12.91 -8.51 -1.90
C ASP A 306 12.58 -7.02 -2.05
N VAL A 307 11.43 -6.58 -1.52
CA VAL A 307 11.04 -5.16 -1.51
C VAL A 307 11.99 -4.31 -0.65
N LEU A 308 12.35 -4.81 0.55
CA LEU A 308 13.23 -4.09 1.47
C LEU A 308 14.65 -3.94 0.91
N HIS A 309 15.19 -4.96 0.24
CA HIS A 309 16.47 -4.85 -0.47
C HIS A 309 16.41 -3.82 -1.59
N ALA A 310 15.33 -3.78 -2.37
CA ALA A 310 15.13 -2.74 -3.38
C ALA A 310 15.09 -1.33 -2.77
N MET A 311 14.48 -1.16 -1.59
CA MET A 311 14.49 0.10 -0.85
C MET A 311 15.89 0.49 -0.40
N GLU A 312 16.67 -0.45 0.16
CA GLU A 312 18.05 -0.20 0.57
C GLU A 312 18.93 0.27 -0.60
N GLU A 313 18.79 -0.38 -1.77
CA GLU A 313 19.53 -0.02 -2.98
C GLU A 313 19.16 1.35 -3.52
N ASP A 314 17.87 1.73 -3.49
CA ASP A 314 17.40 3.02 -3.98
C ASP A 314 17.74 4.20 -3.02
N VAL A 315 17.70 3.98 -1.70
CA VAL A 315 17.95 5.02 -0.69
C VAL A 315 19.42 5.08 -0.27
N GLU A 316 20.21 4.05 -0.62
CA GLU A 316 21.61 3.86 -0.20
C GLU A 316 21.77 3.84 1.33
N VAL A 317 20.81 3.23 2.04
CA VAL A 317 20.77 3.14 3.50
C VAL A 317 20.45 1.71 3.90
N SER A 318 21.23 1.13 4.80
CA SER A 318 20.93 -0.18 5.39
C SER A 318 19.80 -0.08 6.40
N ILE A 319 18.85 -1.01 6.33
CA ILE A 319 17.73 -1.11 7.26
C ILE A 319 18.20 -1.62 8.61
N ALA A 320 18.24 -0.76 9.61
CA ALA A 320 18.60 -1.11 10.99
C ALA A 320 17.51 -1.94 11.69
N GLY A 321 16.24 -1.76 11.28
CA GLY A 321 15.10 -2.48 11.82
C GLY A 321 13.82 -2.19 11.08
N LEU A 322 12.94 -3.18 11.08
CA LEU A 322 11.62 -3.16 10.45
C LEU A 322 10.52 -3.06 11.50
N LYS A 323 9.71 -2.03 11.46
CA LYS A 323 8.49 -1.94 12.27
C LYS A 323 7.34 -2.65 11.56
N VAL A 324 6.60 -3.48 12.30
CA VAL A 324 5.56 -4.34 11.72
C VAL A 324 4.21 -4.13 12.38
N ASP A 325 3.14 -4.23 11.60
CA ASP A 325 1.76 -4.15 12.06
C ASP A 325 0.82 -4.98 11.17
N GLY A 326 -0.48 -4.91 11.47
CA GLY A 326 -1.49 -5.70 10.77
C GLY A 326 -1.65 -7.11 11.32
N GLY A 327 -2.73 -7.78 10.94
CA GLY A 327 -3.16 -9.02 11.57
C GLY A 327 -2.17 -10.18 11.51
N ALA A 328 -1.39 -10.33 10.42
CA ALA A 328 -0.44 -11.42 10.30
C ALA A 328 0.88 -11.16 11.07
N SER A 329 1.13 -9.94 11.53
CA SER A 329 2.27 -9.64 12.42
C SER A 329 2.15 -10.29 13.80
N ALA A 330 0.95 -10.77 14.17
CA ALA A 330 0.74 -11.54 15.39
C ALA A 330 1.36 -12.96 15.37
N ASN A 331 1.79 -13.45 14.21
CA ASN A 331 2.43 -14.76 14.06
C ASN A 331 3.93 -14.64 14.36
N ASP A 332 4.36 -15.20 15.51
CA ASP A 332 5.75 -15.10 15.98
C ASP A 332 6.74 -15.84 15.08
N PHE A 333 6.34 -16.98 14.51
CA PHE A 333 7.17 -17.69 13.54
C PHE A 333 7.47 -16.80 12.32
N LEU A 334 6.44 -16.17 11.76
CA LEU A 334 6.61 -15.28 10.61
C LEU A 334 7.52 -14.09 10.94
N MET A 335 7.36 -13.48 12.11
CA MET A 335 8.16 -12.31 12.51
C MET A 335 9.62 -12.70 12.78
N GLN A 336 9.87 -13.84 13.42
CA GLN A 336 11.22 -14.35 13.63
C GLN A 336 11.89 -14.68 12.29
N PHE A 337 11.17 -15.38 11.40
CA PHE A 337 11.70 -15.70 10.08
C PHE A 337 11.94 -14.45 9.21
N GLN A 338 11.10 -13.43 9.34
CA GLN A 338 11.32 -12.13 8.69
C GLN A 338 12.63 -11.49 9.18
N SER A 339 12.86 -11.49 10.49
CA SER A 339 14.13 -10.99 11.08
C SER A 339 15.32 -11.78 10.57
N ASP A 340 15.22 -13.10 10.51
CA ASP A 340 16.26 -14.00 10.04
C ASP A 340 16.63 -13.77 8.57
N ILE A 341 15.62 -13.68 7.71
CA ILE A 341 15.82 -13.49 6.25
C ILE A 341 16.32 -12.09 5.92
N LEU A 342 15.84 -11.08 6.65
CA LEU A 342 16.32 -9.71 6.46
C LEU A 342 17.72 -9.50 7.05
N GLY A 343 18.04 -10.22 8.12
CA GLY A 343 19.27 -10.00 8.89
C GLY A 343 19.25 -8.71 9.69
N ALA A 344 18.04 -8.22 9.99
CA ALA A 344 17.77 -6.99 10.75
C ALA A 344 16.74 -7.26 11.84
N ARG A 345 16.62 -6.33 12.80
CA ARG A 345 15.63 -6.44 13.86
C ARG A 345 14.23 -6.20 13.33
N VAL A 346 13.24 -6.89 13.91
CA VAL A 346 11.82 -6.65 13.65
C VAL A 346 11.15 -6.21 14.95
N TYR A 347 10.41 -5.10 14.88
CA TYR A 347 9.77 -4.46 16.03
C TYR A 347 8.25 -4.50 15.87
N ARG A 348 7.56 -5.21 16.77
CA ARG A 348 6.11 -5.24 16.83
C ARG A 348 5.64 -4.37 17.99
N PRO A 349 4.84 -3.30 17.75
CA PRO A 349 4.28 -2.46 18.80
C PRO A 349 3.15 -3.18 19.55
N GLU A 350 2.79 -2.64 20.72
CA GLU A 350 1.60 -3.09 21.46
C GLU A 350 0.32 -2.84 20.66
N CYS A 351 0.18 -1.67 20.07
CA CYS A 351 -0.94 -1.34 19.19
C CYS A 351 -0.59 -1.69 17.74
N ILE A 352 -1.18 -2.77 17.23
CA ILE A 352 -0.99 -3.20 15.82
C ILE A 352 -1.95 -2.52 14.83
N GLU A 353 -2.89 -1.68 15.31
CA GLU A 353 -3.80 -0.87 14.50
C GLU A 353 -3.19 0.51 14.20
N THR A 354 -1.97 0.52 13.72
CA THR A 354 -1.16 1.73 13.53
C THR A 354 -1.73 2.69 12.49
N THR A 355 -2.53 2.21 11.54
CA THR A 355 -3.25 3.04 10.58
C THR A 355 -4.24 3.99 11.27
N ALA A 356 -5.07 3.47 12.16
CA ALA A 356 -6.02 4.28 12.92
C ALA A 356 -5.29 5.20 13.90
N LEU A 357 -4.23 4.69 14.55
CA LEU A 357 -3.41 5.45 15.46
C LEU A 357 -2.71 6.63 14.77
N GLY A 358 -2.20 6.44 13.56
CA GLY A 358 -1.58 7.50 12.77
C GLY A 358 -2.55 8.63 12.43
N ALA A 359 -3.78 8.31 12.02
CA ALA A 359 -4.82 9.31 11.80
C ALA A 359 -5.18 10.06 13.10
N ALA A 360 -5.24 9.35 14.22
CA ALA A 360 -5.47 9.95 15.54
C ALA A 360 -4.33 10.89 15.96
N TYR A 361 -3.08 10.49 15.73
CA TYR A 361 -1.91 11.34 16.01
C TYR A 361 -1.91 12.63 15.18
N LEU A 362 -2.22 12.53 13.88
CA LEU A 362 -2.33 13.70 13.00
C LEU A 362 -3.43 14.65 13.48
N ALA A 363 -4.59 14.13 13.88
CA ALA A 363 -5.68 14.93 14.45
C ALA A 363 -5.27 15.56 15.79
N GLY A 364 -4.60 14.80 16.65
CA GLY A 364 -4.12 15.27 17.94
C GLY A 364 -3.12 16.42 17.82
N LEU A 365 -2.21 16.38 16.83
CA LEU A 365 -1.30 17.49 16.53
C LEU A 365 -2.06 18.74 16.07
N ALA A 366 -3.00 18.60 15.14
CA ALA A 366 -3.77 19.72 14.62
C ALA A 366 -4.68 20.38 15.66
N CYS A 367 -5.16 19.60 16.63
CA CYS A 367 -5.99 20.09 17.74
C CYS A 367 -5.17 20.55 18.97
N GLY A 368 -3.83 20.41 18.94
CA GLY A 368 -2.97 20.77 20.07
C GLY A 368 -3.03 19.80 21.25
N TYR A 369 -3.52 18.57 21.04
CA TYR A 369 -3.48 17.51 22.05
C TYR A 369 -2.05 16.98 22.23
N TYR A 370 -1.31 16.81 21.13
CA TYR A 370 0.12 16.56 21.13
C TYR A 370 0.85 17.83 20.68
N LYS A 371 1.95 18.11 21.35
CA LYS A 371 2.79 19.28 21.06
C LYS A 371 3.56 19.11 19.75
N ASP A 372 4.18 17.95 19.57
CA ASP A 372 5.07 17.65 18.45
C ASP A 372 5.20 16.14 18.21
N ARG A 373 6.03 15.76 17.22
CA ARG A 373 6.31 14.35 16.89
C ARG A 373 7.12 13.64 17.98
N ASP A 374 7.89 14.34 18.78
CA ASP A 374 8.71 13.72 19.83
C ASP A 374 7.83 13.23 20.97
N GLU A 375 6.82 14.02 21.37
CA GLU A 375 5.79 13.55 22.33
C GLU A 375 5.01 12.32 21.80
N ILE A 376 4.75 12.27 20.50
CA ILE A 376 4.10 11.08 19.89
C ILE A 376 5.03 9.85 19.96
N LYS A 377 6.35 10.01 19.72
CA LYS A 377 7.32 8.90 19.84
C LYS A 377 7.33 8.31 21.25
N GLU A 378 7.13 9.10 22.30
CA GLU A 378 7.07 8.62 23.68
C GLU A 378 5.85 7.70 23.94
N ASN A 379 4.78 7.84 23.13
CA ASN A 379 3.60 6.97 23.22
C ASN A 379 3.72 5.67 22.45
N TRP A 380 4.74 5.52 21.58
CA TRP A 380 4.98 4.29 20.86
C TRP A 380 5.58 3.24 21.78
N GLN A 381 4.85 2.17 22.07
CA GLN A 381 5.25 1.10 22.99
C GLN A 381 5.64 -0.15 22.21
N LEU A 382 6.81 -0.68 22.51
CA LEU A 382 7.31 -1.94 21.96
C LEU A 382 6.67 -3.12 22.70
N SER A 383 6.01 -4.03 21.99
CA SER A 383 5.54 -5.30 22.54
C SER A 383 6.62 -6.38 22.44
N THR A 384 7.17 -6.57 21.25
CA THR A 384 8.13 -7.65 20.97
C THR A 384 9.20 -7.20 20.00
N GLU A 385 10.45 -7.53 20.31
CA GLU A 385 11.60 -7.40 19.41
C GLU A 385 12.05 -8.80 18.98
N PHE A 386 12.16 -9.00 17.66
CA PHE A 386 12.73 -10.21 17.08
C PHE A 386 14.10 -9.87 16.54
N THR A 387 15.10 -10.62 16.99
CA THR A 387 16.49 -10.50 16.52
C THR A 387 16.84 -11.71 15.67
N HIS A 388 17.54 -11.48 14.57
CA HIS A 388 17.94 -12.58 13.68
C HIS A 388 18.84 -13.58 14.38
N GLN A 389 18.52 -14.85 14.21
CA GLN A 389 19.23 -16.00 14.81
C GLN A 389 19.89 -16.89 13.75
N MET A 390 19.47 -16.74 12.50
CA MET A 390 19.96 -17.52 11.37
C MET A 390 21.38 -17.09 10.96
N GLY A 391 22.25 -18.06 10.76
CA GLY A 391 23.60 -17.81 10.24
C GLY A 391 23.55 -17.30 8.79
N GLU A 392 24.50 -16.42 8.45
CA GLU A 392 24.52 -15.74 7.15
C GLU A 392 24.58 -16.67 5.95
N GLU A 393 25.33 -17.77 6.06
CA GLU A 393 25.43 -18.75 4.97
C GLU A 393 24.10 -19.46 4.71
N HIS A 394 23.37 -19.84 5.76
CA HIS A 394 22.05 -20.44 5.64
C HIS A 394 21.05 -19.48 5.05
N ARG A 395 21.03 -18.21 5.51
CA ARG A 395 20.21 -17.13 4.94
C ARG A 395 20.48 -16.97 3.43
N ARG A 396 21.74 -16.93 3.01
CA ARG A 396 22.11 -16.82 1.58
C ARG A 396 21.61 -17.99 0.75
N GLN A 397 21.68 -19.21 1.30
CA GLN A 397 21.18 -20.42 0.62
C GLN A 397 19.65 -20.36 0.44
N LEU A 398 18.90 -19.97 1.46
CA LEU A 398 17.45 -19.82 1.39
C LEU A 398 17.04 -18.75 0.37
N LEU A 399 17.65 -17.56 0.41
CA LEU A 399 17.41 -16.50 -0.56
C LEU A 399 17.77 -16.91 -1.99
N LYS A 400 18.82 -17.70 -2.19
CA LYS A 400 19.15 -18.26 -3.50
C LYS A 400 18.09 -19.23 -4.00
N GLY A 401 17.54 -20.07 -3.11
CA GLY A 401 16.43 -20.97 -3.39
C GLY A 401 15.16 -20.19 -3.78
N TRP A 402 14.82 -19.15 -3.01
CA TRP A 402 13.72 -18.26 -3.27
C TRP A 402 13.80 -17.61 -4.66
N ARG A 403 14.95 -16.97 -4.99
CA ARG A 403 15.16 -16.35 -6.31
C ARG A 403 15.02 -17.35 -7.48
N ARG A 404 15.36 -18.62 -7.26
CA ARG A 404 15.12 -19.68 -8.26
C ARG A 404 13.64 -20.00 -8.40
N ALA A 405 12.88 -20.06 -7.30
CA ALA A 405 11.45 -20.29 -7.30
C ALA A 405 10.71 -19.15 -8.00
N VAL A 406 11.06 -17.90 -7.71
CA VAL A 406 10.51 -16.72 -8.41
C VAL A 406 10.74 -16.79 -9.90
N ARG A 407 11.96 -17.15 -10.35
CA ARG A 407 12.21 -17.33 -11.80
C ARG A 407 11.32 -18.37 -12.43
N CYS A 408 11.00 -19.46 -11.74
CA CYS A 408 10.05 -20.46 -12.27
C CYS A 408 8.64 -19.88 -12.46
N ALA A 409 8.19 -19.01 -11.52
CA ALA A 409 6.89 -18.35 -11.63
C ALA A 409 6.85 -17.32 -12.76
N LEU A 410 7.95 -16.61 -13.01
CA LEU A 410 8.07 -15.64 -14.11
C LEU A 410 8.13 -16.33 -15.47
N VAL A 411 8.90 -17.42 -15.60
CA VAL A 411 9.01 -18.20 -16.86
C VAL A 411 7.69 -18.86 -17.24
N TRP A 412 6.84 -19.20 -16.29
CA TRP A 412 5.49 -19.71 -16.60
C TRP A 412 4.67 -18.72 -17.44
N ALA A 413 4.98 -17.44 -17.35
CA ALA A 413 4.29 -16.36 -18.06
C ALA A 413 4.92 -16.01 -19.42
N ASP A 414 6.05 -16.64 -19.81
CA ASP A 414 6.91 -16.08 -20.88
C ASP A 414 6.51 -16.48 -22.30
N ASP A 415 5.67 -17.50 -22.57
CA ASP A 415 5.71 -18.00 -23.95
C ASP A 415 4.44 -17.95 -24.81
N GLU A 416 3.25 -17.83 -24.34
CA GLU A 416 2.08 -17.75 -25.26
C GLU A 416 0.89 -16.96 -24.72
N ASP A 417 0.77 -16.79 -23.43
CA ASP A 417 -0.40 -16.18 -22.79
C ASP A 417 -0.44 -14.64 -22.93
N ARG A 418 0.65 -14.01 -23.38
CA ARG A 418 0.68 -12.57 -23.77
C ARG A 418 -0.12 -12.27 -25.04
N ILE A 419 -0.55 -13.33 -25.77
CA ILE A 419 -1.23 -13.20 -27.06
C ILE A 419 -2.75 -13.45 -26.94
N ILE A 420 -3.24 -13.95 -25.79
CA ILE A 420 -4.64 -14.42 -25.61
C ILE A 420 -5.35 -13.69 -24.45
N GLY A 421 -4.86 -12.53 -23.97
CA GLY A 421 -5.46 -11.74 -22.91
C GLY A 421 -6.19 -10.51 -23.45
#